data_375525a5f2cb441366f6f07e0dd77ed7
#
_entry.id   375525a5f2cb441366f6f07e0dd77ed7
#
_cell.length_a   1.000
_cell.length_b   1.000
_cell.length_c   1.000
_cell.angle_alpha   90.00
_cell.angle_beta   90.00
_cell.angle_gamma   90.00
#
_symmetry.space_group_name_H-M   'P 1'
#
loop_
_entity.id
_entity.type
_entity.pdbx_description
1 polymer ?
#
loop_
_entity_poly.entity_id
_entity_poly.type
_entity_poly.pdbx_seq_one_letter_code
_entity_poly.pdbx_strand_id
1 'polypeptide(L)'
;MDDVVSGGIPRGTLTELAGPESSGRTALLITLLSQATRQGECCVWIDTDGMFDPASALEAHADLDRLLWVNCGGNAEHALKATDLLIQAGGFGLVVLDLAGTPEKTARRIPLASWFRLRHAAERTEAALVSAGLRINARSCSSLQIELQPARPVWRGKLLRGARVNAQSTVRFAVRTAAFTAVK
;
A
#
# COMPACT_ATOMS: atom_id res chain seq x y z
N MET A 1 -1.14 12.26 7.98
CA MET A 1 -0.38 11.04 7.62
C MET A 1 0.94 10.98 8.39
N ASP A 2 1.57 12.11 8.60
CA ASP A 2 2.83 12.24 9.35
C ASP A 2 2.75 11.72 10.79
N ASP A 3 1.56 11.72 11.39
CA ASP A 3 1.32 11.22 12.75
C ASP A 3 1.37 9.68 12.87
N VAL A 4 1.11 8.94 11.77
CA VAL A 4 1.12 7.46 11.76
C VAL A 4 2.53 6.93 11.50
N VAL A 5 3.23 7.60 10.60
CA VAL A 5 4.59 7.25 10.20
C VAL A 5 5.41 8.55 10.19
N SER A 6 6.04 8.88 11.30
CA SER A 6 6.93 10.05 11.35
C SER A 6 8.09 9.83 10.38
N GLY A 7 8.05 10.54 9.24
CA GLY A 7 9.05 10.44 8.18
C GLY A 7 8.61 9.71 6.90
N GLY A 8 7.34 9.31 6.80
CA GLY A 8 6.81 8.67 5.58
C GLY A 8 7.07 7.16 5.50
N ILE A 9 6.83 6.58 4.33
CA ILE A 9 7.12 5.17 4.05
C ILE A 9 8.63 5.02 3.77
N PRO A 10 9.32 4.13 4.50
CA PRO A 10 10.77 3.97 4.33
C PRO A 10 11.09 3.37 2.97
N ARG A 11 12.14 3.89 2.33
CA ARG A 11 12.66 3.37 1.05
C ARG A 11 13.58 2.18 1.27
N GLY A 12 13.79 1.40 0.21
CA GLY A 12 14.62 0.21 0.28
C GLY A 12 14.07 -0.85 1.21
N THR A 13 12.76 -0.82 1.50
CA THR A 13 12.15 -1.76 2.44
C THR A 13 10.77 -2.20 1.99
N LEU A 14 10.29 -3.27 2.63
CA LEU A 14 8.91 -3.72 2.51
C LEU A 14 8.08 -3.13 3.67
N THR A 15 7.03 -2.41 3.31
CA THR A 15 5.96 -1.97 4.21
C THR A 15 4.71 -2.79 3.95
N GLU A 16 4.05 -3.26 4.99
CA GLU A 16 2.73 -3.90 4.89
C GLU A 16 1.64 -2.96 5.40
N LEU A 17 0.60 -2.82 4.59
CA LEU A 17 -0.61 -2.08 4.89
C LEU A 17 -1.79 -3.06 4.97
N ALA A 18 -2.29 -3.32 6.15
CA ALA A 18 -3.39 -4.24 6.37
C ALA A 18 -4.64 -3.52 6.88
N GLY A 19 -5.80 -4.03 6.52
CA GLY A 19 -7.07 -3.52 7.00
C GLY A 19 -8.26 -4.13 6.27
N PRO A 20 -9.44 -4.18 6.90
CA PRO A 20 -10.65 -4.66 6.26
C PRO A 20 -11.12 -3.68 5.17
N GLU A 21 -12.18 -4.06 4.49
CA GLU A 21 -12.89 -3.15 3.60
C GLU A 21 -13.33 -1.89 4.34
N SER A 22 -13.38 -0.77 3.62
CA SER A 22 -13.71 0.55 4.19
C SER A 22 -12.80 1.03 5.34
N SER A 23 -11.59 0.47 5.46
CA SER A 23 -10.59 0.93 6.44
C SER A 23 -9.80 2.16 5.99
N GLY A 24 -9.97 2.61 4.74
CA GLY A 24 -9.18 3.70 4.15
C GLY A 24 -7.86 3.24 3.53
N ARG A 25 -7.63 1.94 3.41
CA ARG A 25 -6.41 1.36 2.82
C ARG A 25 -6.13 1.91 1.41
N THR A 26 -7.10 1.83 0.50
CA THR A 26 -6.98 2.33 -0.88
C THR A 26 -6.73 3.84 -0.91
N ALA A 27 -7.42 4.62 -0.08
CA ALA A 27 -7.21 6.06 0.02
C ALA A 27 -5.77 6.40 0.46
N LEU A 28 -5.21 5.62 1.39
CA LEU A 28 -3.83 5.78 1.83
C LEU A 28 -2.85 5.45 0.70
N LEU A 29 -3.05 4.35 -0.02
CA LEU A 29 -2.21 3.97 -1.17
C LEU A 29 -2.26 5.02 -2.28
N ILE A 30 -3.45 5.54 -2.62
CA ILE A 30 -3.62 6.62 -3.61
C ILE A 30 -2.91 7.89 -3.14
N THR A 31 -2.95 8.21 -1.86
CA THR A 31 -2.21 9.35 -1.30
C THR A 31 -0.70 9.18 -1.47
N LEU A 32 -0.17 7.99 -1.18
CA LEU A 32 1.25 7.66 -1.40
C LEU A 32 1.63 7.79 -2.88
N LEU A 33 0.80 7.25 -3.78
CA LEU A 33 0.99 7.35 -5.22
C LEU A 33 1.02 8.82 -5.68
N SER A 34 0.04 9.61 -5.23
CA SER A 34 -0.02 11.04 -5.55
C SER A 34 1.23 11.79 -5.07
N GLN A 35 1.70 11.52 -3.86
CA GLN A 35 2.91 12.14 -3.34
C GLN A 35 4.15 11.77 -4.15
N ALA A 36 4.35 10.48 -4.44
CA ALA A 36 5.51 10.00 -5.19
C ALA A 36 5.53 10.54 -6.63
N THR A 37 4.41 10.45 -7.35
CA THR A 37 4.32 10.92 -8.74
C THR A 37 4.49 12.43 -8.86
N ARG A 38 3.97 13.22 -7.91
CA ARG A 38 4.17 14.69 -7.85
C ARG A 38 5.61 15.07 -7.53
N GLN A 39 6.39 14.21 -6.90
CA GLN A 39 7.83 14.38 -6.72
C GLN A 39 8.65 13.97 -7.95
N GLY A 40 7.96 13.57 -9.03
CA GLY A 40 8.59 13.19 -10.30
C GLY A 40 8.98 11.72 -10.37
N GLU A 41 8.60 10.90 -9.40
CA GLU A 41 8.96 9.49 -9.36
C GLU A 41 8.06 8.64 -10.25
N CYS A 42 8.65 7.67 -10.95
CA CYS A 42 7.89 6.62 -11.60
C CYS A 42 7.41 5.61 -10.54
N CYS A 43 6.15 5.21 -10.65
CA CYS A 43 5.49 4.31 -9.71
C CYS A 43 4.91 3.10 -10.43
N VAL A 44 4.76 2.01 -9.69
CA VAL A 44 4.07 0.80 -10.17
C VAL A 44 2.91 0.49 -9.24
N TRP A 45 1.77 0.13 -9.82
CA TRP A 45 0.64 -0.47 -9.09
C TRP A 45 0.34 -1.83 -9.69
N ILE A 46 0.68 -2.89 -8.96
CA ILE A 46 0.33 -4.26 -9.30
C ILE A 46 -1.02 -4.55 -8.64
N ASP A 47 -2.04 -4.59 -9.46
CA ASP A 47 -3.43 -4.77 -9.08
C ASP A 47 -3.83 -6.23 -9.29
N THR A 48 -3.99 -6.97 -8.20
CA THR A 48 -4.32 -8.38 -8.30
C THR A 48 -5.71 -8.61 -8.88
N ASP A 49 -6.68 -7.79 -8.51
CA ASP A 49 -8.11 -8.05 -8.77
C ASP A 49 -8.76 -7.06 -9.77
N GLY A 50 -8.00 -6.09 -10.27
CA GLY A 50 -8.52 -5.08 -11.22
C GLY A 50 -9.40 -4.02 -10.54
N MET A 51 -9.15 -3.72 -9.27
CA MET A 51 -9.96 -2.79 -8.48
C MET A 51 -9.36 -1.38 -8.38
N PHE A 52 -8.21 -1.14 -8.98
CA PHE A 52 -7.64 0.20 -9.05
C PHE A 52 -8.52 1.11 -9.92
N ASP A 53 -8.88 2.26 -9.38
CA ASP A 53 -9.65 3.27 -10.07
C ASP A 53 -8.77 4.47 -10.44
N PRO A 54 -8.40 4.63 -11.73
CA PRO A 54 -7.61 5.77 -12.19
C PRO A 54 -8.28 7.11 -11.96
N ALA A 55 -9.64 7.18 -11.97
CA ALA A 55 -10.35 8.43 -11.74
C ALA A 55 -10.14 8.94 -10.31
N SER A 56 -10.25 8.06 -9.33
CA SER A 56 -9.94 8.39 -7.93
C SER A 56 -8.49 8.81 -7.73
N ALA A 57 -7.55 8.21 -8.47
CA ALA A 57 -6.14 8.60 -8.41
C ALA A 57 -5.91 10.01 -9.00
N LEU A 58 -6.57 10.34 -10.11
CA LEU A 58 -6.55 11.69 -10.69
C LEU A 58 -7.17 12.73 -9.77
N GLU A 59 -8.31 12.43 -9.15
CA GLU A 59 -8.94 13.31 -8.14
C GLU A 59 -8.02 13.59 -6.95
N ALA A 60 -7.18 12.63 -6.59
CA ALA A 60 -6.15 12.78 -5.57
C ALA A 60 -4.86 13.44 -6.10
N HIS A 61 -4.86 13.95 -7.33
CA HIS A 61 -3.73 14.61 -7.98
C HIS A 61 -2.51 13.71 -8.25
N ALA A 62 -2.71 12.42 -8.46
CA ALA A 62 -1.65 11.56 -8.95
C ALA A 62 -1.36 11.85 -10.43
N ASP A 63 -0.07 11.87 -10.80
CA ASP A 63 0.37 11.97 -12.19
C ASP A 63 0.39 10.56 -12.80
N LEU A 64 -0.63 10.23 -13.61
CA LEU A 64 -0.77 8.91 -14.21
C LEU A 64 0.22 8.65 -15.35
N ASP A 65 0.87 9.67 -15.92
CA ASP A 65 1.94 9.50 -16.91
C ASP A 65 3.20 8.88 -16.27
N ARG A 66 3.26 8.88 -14.93
CA ARG A 66 4.31 8.26 -14.13
C ARG A 66 3.90 6.95 -13.46
N LEU A 67 2.73 6.43 -13.82
CA LEU A 67 2.20 5.20 -13.24
C LEU A 67 2.20 4.06 -14.25
N LEU A 68 2.88 2.98 -13.94
CA LEU A 68 2.69 1.69 -14.59
C LEU A 68 1.66 0.88 -13.79
N TRP A 69 0.47 0.72 -14.36
CA TRP A 69 -0.59 -0.12 -13.79
C TRP A 69 -0.59 -1.50 -14.45
N VAL A 70 -0.50 -2.55 -13.63
CA VAL A 70 -0.48 -3.95 -14.05
C VAL A 70 -1.67 -4.68 -13.43
N ASN A 71 -2.66 -5.03 -14.24
CA ASN A 71 -3.80 -5.85 -13.82
C ASN A 71 -3.47 -7.33 -13.96
N CYS A 72 -3.61 -8.09 -12.87
CA CYS A 72 -3.25 -9.52 -12.81
C CYS A 72 -4.46 -10.46 -12.90
N GLY A 73 -5.67 -9.95 -13.10
CA GLY A 73 -6.86 -10.75 -13.38
C GLY A 73 -7.25 -11.73 -12.27
N GLY A 74 -7.09 -11.35 -11.00
CA GLY A 74 -7.40 -12.20 -9.84
C GLY A 74 -6.30 -13.21 -9.47
N ASN A 75 -5.14 -13.15 -10.13
CA ASN A 75 -4.09 -14.13 -9.93
C ASN A 75 -2.93 -13.58 -9.08
N ALA A 76 -2.90 -13.97 -7.80
CA ALA A 76 -1.87 -13.54 -6.86
C ALA A 76 -0.45 -14.02 -7.23
N GLU A 77 -0.31 -15.17 -7.93
CA GLU A 77 0.98 -15.65 -8.41
C GLU A 77 1.54 -14.76 -9.53
N HIS A 78 0.67 -14.32 -10.45
CA HIS A 78 1.03 -13.35 -11.48
C HIS A 78 1.42 -12.01 -10.83
N ALA A 79 0.67 -11.56 -9.83
CA ALA A 79 0.98 -10.34 -9.10
C ALA A 79 2.36 -10.40 -8.42
N LEU A 80 2.70 -11.51 -7.76
CA LEU A 80 4.02 -11.71 -7.17
C LEU A 80 5.14 -11.74 -8.22
N LYS A 81 4.92 -12.42 -9.35
CA LYS A 81 5.89 -12.46 -10.46
C LYS A 81 6.10 -11.08 -11.08
N ALA A 82 5.02 -10.34 -11.34
CA ALA A 82 5.10 -8.98 -11.86
C ALA A 82 5.85 -8.05 -10.88
N THR A 83 5.54 -8.15 -9.58
CA THR A 83 6.25 -7.39 -8.55
C THR A 83 7.73 -7.69 -8.55
N ASP A 84 8.11 -8.98 -8.59
CA ASP A 84 9.50 -9.42 -8.60
C ASP A 84 10.27 -8.88 -9.82
N LEU A 85 9.67 -8.98 -11.00
CA LEU A 85 10.26 -8.49 -12.25
C LEU A 85 10.46 -6.96 -12.23
N LEU A 86 9.41 -6.22 -11.85
CA LEU A 86 9.41 -4.77 -11.91
C LEU A 86 10.32 -4.15 -10.83
N ILE A 87 10.30 -4.69 -9.62
CA ILE A 87 11.18 -4.19 -8.57
C ILE A 87 12.65 -4.47 -8.89
N GLN A 88 12.97 -5.61 -9.51
CA GLN A 88 14.34 -5.93 -9.93
C GLN A 88 14.81 -5.09 -11.11
N ALA A 89 13.91 -4.67 -12.01
CA ALA A 89 14.24 -3.76 -13.11
C ALA A 89 14.70 -2.40 -12.60
N GLY A 90 14.21 -1.96 -11.43
CA GLY A 90 14.57 -0.68 -10.82
C GLY A 90 13.93 0.52 -11.53
N GLY A 91 14.32 1.73 -11.09
CA GLY A 91 13.81 2.98 -11.66
C GLY A 91 12.44 3.42 -11.12
N PHE A 92 11.89 2.70 -10.16
CA PHE A 92 10.62 3.05 -9.51
C PHE A 92 10.87 3.53 -8.08
N GLY A 93 10.27 4.66 -7.71
CA GLY A 93 10.31 5.16 -6.34
C GLY A 93 9.32 4.45 -5.42
N LEU A 94 8.14 4.09 -5.96
CA LEU A 94 7.08 3.38 -5.25
C LEU A 94 6.60 2.18 -6.07
N VAL A 95 6.56 1.02 -5.43
CA VAL A 95 5.96 -0.22 -5.97
C VAL A 95 4.85 -0.67 -5.02
N VAL A 96 3.62 -0.69 -5.49
CA VAL A 96 2.46 -1.16 -4.74
C VAL A 96 2.09 -2.56 -5.24
N LEU A 97 2.03 -3.53 -4.32
CA LEU A 97 1.45 -4.85 -4.53
C LEU A 97 0.10 -4.90 -3.82
N ASP A 98 -0.98 -4.73 -4.58
CA ASP A 98 -2.32 -4.75 -4.03
C ASP A 98 -2.91 -6.16 -4.06
N LEU A 99 -3.01 -6.76 -2.87
CA LEU A 99 -3.61 -8.06 -2.61
C LEU A 99 -4.97 -7.95 -1.92
N ALA A 100 -5.61 -6.77 -1.98
CA ALA A 100 -6.80 -6.47 -1.19
C ALA A 100 -7.99 -7.39 -1.49
N GLY A 101 -8.22 -7.73 -2.76
CA GLY A 101 -9.25 -8.67 -3.17
C GLY A 101 -8.80 -10.13 -3.13
N THR A 102 -7.50 -10.39 -2.89
CA THR A 102 -7.01 -11.77 -2.80
C THR A 102 -7.59 -12.49 -1.58
N PRO A 103 -8.20 -13.69 -1.74
CA PRO A 103 -8.72 -14.46 -0.62
C PRO A 103 -7.66 -14.68 0.46
N GLU A 104 -8.03 -14.50 1.72
CA GLU A 104 -7.10 -14.58 2.85
C GLU A 104 -6.31 -15.90 2.88
N LYS A 105 -6.96 -17.02 2.52
CA LYS A 105 -6.30 -18.34 2.44
C LYS A 105 -5.19 -18.36 1.39
N THR A 106 -5.37 -17.67 0.28
CA THR A 106 -4.39 -17.56 -0.81
C THR A 106 -3.23 -16.65 -0.39
N ALA A 107 -3.53 -15.47 0.15
CA ALA A 107 -2.51 -14.54 0.63
C ALA A 107 -1.62 -15.15 1.71
N ARG A 108 -2.18 -15.92 2.65
CA ARG A 108 -1.43 -16.64 3.69
C ARG A 108 -0.52 -17.75 3.17
N ARG A 109 -0.77 -18.28 1.98
CA ARG A 109 0.06 -19.32 1.34
C ARG A 109 1.27 -18.76 0.63
N ILE A 110 1.38 -17.45 0.47
CA ILE A 110 2.57 -16.83 -0.11
C ILE A 110 3.78 -17.19 0.76
N PRO A 111 4.79 -17.89 0.20
CA PRO A 111 5.94 -18.33 0.98
C PRO A 111 6.75 -17.15 1.53
N LEU A 112 7.25 -17.27 2.75
CA LEU A 112 8.15 -16.27 3.33
C LEU A 112 9.37 -15.99 2.45
N ALA A 113 9.88 -17.01 1.76
CA ALA A 113 10.98 -16.86 0.81
C ALA A 113 10.66 -15.84 -0.32
N SER A 114 9.41 -15.77 -0.79
CA SER A 114 8.98 -14.76 -1.76
C SER A 114 9.05 -13.36 -1.16
N TRP A 115 8.58 -13.17 0.07
CA TRP A 115 8.65 -11.90 0.77
C TRP A 115 10.09 -11.44 1.02
N PHE A 116 10.98 -12.35 1.43
CA PHE A 116 12.40 -12.06 1.57
C PHE A 116 13.03 -11.63 0.26
N ARG A 117 12.72 -12.33 -0.85
CA ARG A 117 13.23 -11.99 -2.18
C ARG A 117 12.79 -10.59 -2.62
N LEU A 118 11.51 -10.26 -2.46
CA LEU A 118 10.96 -8.93 -2.77
C LEU A 118 11.61 -7.84 -1.90
N ARG A 119 11.77 -8.10 -0.61
CA ARG A 119 12.47 -7.18 0.30
C ARG A 119 13.90 -6.91 -0.16
N HIS A 120 14.69 -7.95 -0.45
CA HIS A 120 16.06 -7.78 -0.93
C HIS A 120 16.13 -7.03 -2.27
N ALA A 121 15.15 -7.24 -3.15
CA ALA A 121 15.06 -6.48 -4.38
C ALA A 121 14.78 -4.98 -4.08
N ALA A 122 13.88 -4.68 -3.14
CA ALA A 122 13.61 -3.31 -2.69
C ALA A 122 14.87 -2.66 -2.10
N GLU A 123 15.61 -3.37 -1.26
CA GLU A 123 16.87 -2.90 -0.66
C GLU A 123 17.90 -2.49 -1.74
N ARG A 124 18.02 -3.28 -2.81
CA ARG A 124 18.98 -3.00 -3.90
C ARG A 124 18.58 -1.84 -4.81
N THR A 125 17.28 -1.60 -4.98
CA THR A 125 16.75 -0.58 -5.90
C THR A 125 16.33 0.69 -5.20
N GLU A 126 16.41 0.71 -3.87
CA GLU A 126 15.93 1.81 -3.01
C GLU A 126 14.45 2.16 -3.20
N ALA A 127 13.68 1.25 -3.82
CA ALA A 127 12.25 1.42 -4.00
C ALA A 127 11.50 1.26 -2.68
N ALA A 128 10.48 2.07 -2.45
CA ALA A 128 9.51 1.83 -1.40
C ALA A 128 8.53 0.74 -1.89
N LEU A 129 8.64 -0.48 -1.36
CA LEU A 129 7.70 -1.56 -1.67
C LEU A 129 6.59 -1.57 -0.62
N VAL A 130 5.35 -1.40 -1.06
CA VAL A 130 4.15 -1.44 -0.20
C VAL A 130 3.28 -2.61 -0.62
N SER A 131 3.09 -3.58 0.27
CA SER A 131 2.10 -4.64 0.08
C SER A 131 0.83 -4.30 0.85
N ALA A 132 -0.32 -4.31 0.18
CA ALA A 132 -1.61 -4.04 0.78
C ALA A 132 -2.49 -5.28 0.79
N GLY A 133 -3.20 -5.53 1.90
CA GLY A 133 -4.05 -6.69 2.02
C GLY A 133 -5.03 -6.63 3.19
N LEU A 134 -5.80 -7.69 3.39
CA LEU A 134 -6.73 -7.79 4.53
C LEU A 134 -5.97 -7.99 5.85
N ARG A 135 -4.82 -8.63 5.81
CA ARG A 135 -3.99 -9.01 6.97
C ARG A 135 -2.51 -8.84 6.66
N ILE A 136 -1.72 -8.76 7.72
CA ILE A 136 -0.26 -8.86 7.65
C ILE A 136 0.13 -10.28 7.25
N ASN A 137 0.92 -10.43 6.19
CA ASN A 137 1.36 -11.71 5.62
C ASN A 137 2.88 -11.88 5.60
N ALA A 138 3.65 -10.82 5.33
CA ALA A 138 5.11 -10.88 5.24
C ALA A 138 5.79 -10.94 6.62
N ARG A 139 5.07 -10.66 7.69
CA ARG A 139 5.54 -10.80 9.08
C ARG A 139 6.90 -10.11 9.32
N SER A 140 7.95 -10.93 9.65
CA SER A 140 9.29 -10.42 9.91
C SER A 140 10.04 -9.89 8.69
N CYS A 141 9.49 -10.07 7.48
CA CYS A 141 10.09 -9.53 6.26
C CYS A 141 9.80 -8.04 6.08
N SER A 142 8.71 -7.54 6.67
CA SER A 142 8.37 -6.11 6.61
C SER A 142 9.11 -5.32 7.70
N SER A 143 9.57 -4.12 7.32
CA SER A 143 10.21 -3.17 8.23
C SER A 143 9.20 -2.30 8.95
N LEU A 144 8.06 -2.06 8.29
CA LEU A 144 6.94 -1.29 8.80
C LEU A 144 5.64 -2.07 8.54
N GLN A 145 4.80 -2.17 9.54
CA GLN A 145 3.45 -2.72 9.43
C GLN A 145 2.46 -1.68 9.88
N ILE A 146 1.45 -1.42 9.08
CA ILE A 146 0.37 -0.48 9.35
C ILE A 146 -0.93 -1.27 9.32
N GLU A 147 -1.59 -1.37 10.46
CA GLU A 147 -2.90 -1.99 10.57
C GLU A 147 -3.98 -0.92 10.72
N LEU A 148 -4.89 -0.88 9.75
CA LEU A 148 -6.02 0.04 9.72
C LEU A 148 -7.26 -0.65 10.29
N GLN A 149 -8.02 0.10 11.09
CA GLN A 149 -9.33 -0.33 11.57
C GLN A 149 -10.45 0.21 10.67
N PRO A 150 -11.67 -0.38 10.73
CA PRO A 150 -12.80 0.15 9.98
C PRO A 150 -12.98 1.64 10.23
N ALA A 151 -13.12 2.40 9.14
CA ALA A 151 -13.30 3.83 9.22
C ALA A 151 -14.65 4.19 9.86
N ARG A 152 -14.64 5.20 10.71
CA ARG A 152 -15.87 5.73 11.34
C ARG A 152 -16.30 7.01 10.63
N PRO A 153 -17.56 7.12 10.15
CA PRO A 153 -18.02 8.31 9.46
C PRO A 153 -18.05 9.51 10.44
N VAL A 154 -17.63 10.65 9.92
CA VAL A 154 -17.68 11.93 10.64
C VAL A 154 -18.81 12.78 10.06
N TRP A 155 -19.84 13.04 10.87
CA TRP A 155 -21.01 13.79 10.47
C TRP A 155 -20.98 15.20 11.05
N ARG A 156 -21.50 16.17 10.29
CA ARG A 156 -21.85 17.50 10.77
C ARG A 156 -23.33 17.73 10.47
N GLY A 157 -24.17 17.55 11.47
CA GLY A 157 -25.62 17.45 11.27
C GLY A 157 -25.96 16.24 10.40
N LYS A 158 -26.61 16.48 9.25
CA LYS A 158 -26.95 15.43 8.26
C LYS A 158 -25.91 15.27 7.15
N LEU A 159 -24.81 16.03 7.16
CA LEU A 159 -23.78 16.01 6.12
C LEU A 159 -22.62 15.12 6.53
N LEU A 160 -22.27 14.14 5.70
CA LEU A 160 -21.05 13.37 5.84
C LEU A 160 -19.86 14.27 5.49
N ARG A 161 -18.94 14.46 6.42
CA ARG A 161 -17.75 15.30 6.25
C ARG A 161 -16.48 14.51 5.93
N GLY A 162 -16.50 13.23 6.19
CA GLY A 162 -15.35 12.38 5.97
C GLY A 162 -15.42 11.12 6.82
N ALA A 163 -14.31 10.42 6.91
CA ALA A 163 -14.18 9.25 7.74
C ALA A 163 -12.92 9.33 8.62
N ARG A 164 -13.05 8.97 9.88
CA ARG A 164 -11.93 8.85 10.81
C ARG A 164 -11.39 7.43 10.73
N VAL A 165 -10.11 7.30 10.44
CA VAL A 165 -9.39 6.03 10.39
C VAL A 165 -8.46 5.97 11.59
N ASN A 166 -8.48 4.86 12.30
CA ASN A 166 -7.51 4.54 13.34
C ASN A 166 -6.48 3.60 12.73
N ALA A 167 -5.20 3.93 12.87
CA ALA A 167 -4.09 3.13 12.41
C ALA A 167 -3.16 2.79 13.56
N GLN A 168 -2.69 1.55 13.58
CA GLN A 168 -1.59 1.12 14.44
C GLN A 168 -0.40 0.83 13.54
N SER A 169 0.73 1.46 13.82
CA SER A 169 1.97 1.16 13.10
C SER A 169 2.93 0.43 14.03
N THR A 170 3.51 -0.66 13.52
CA THR A 170 4.59 -1.38 14.17
C THR A 170 5.83 -1.22 13.31
N VAL A 171 6.76 -0.41 13.77
CA VAL A 171 8.12 -0.39 13.27
C VAL A 171 8.88 -1.45 14.04
N ARG A 172 9.83 -2.12 13.44
CA ARG A 172 10.50 -3.35 13.94
C ARG A 172 10.90 -3.36 15.43
N PHE A 173 10.77 -2.19 16.12
CA PHE A 173 11.09 -2.04 17.55
C PHE A 173 10.16 -1.09 18.32
N ALA A 174 9.06 -0.56 17.72
CA ALA A 174 8.14 0.33 18.42
C ALA A 174 6.72 0.26 17.84
N VAL A 175 5.72 0.19 18.71
CA VAL A 175 4.30 0.31 18.33
C VAL A 175 3.88 1.77 18.48
N ARG A 176 3.27 2.34 17.44
CA ARG A 176 2.68 3.68 17.48
C ARG A 176 1.21 3.61 17.06
N THR A 177 0.38 4.35 17.72
CA THR A 177 -1.04 4.44 17.39
C THR A 177 -1.36 5.88 17.02
N ALA A 178 -2.03 6.07 15.89
CA ALA A 178 -2.50 7.39 15.46
C ALA A 178 -3.89 7.26 14.82
N ALA A 179 -4.64 8.37 14.85
CA ALA A 179 -5.90 8.51 14.17
C ALA A 179 -5.82 9.66 13.18
N PHE A 180 -6.32 9.46 11.97
CA PHE A 180 -6.42 10.52 10.97
C PHE A 180 -7.81 10.58 10.37
N THR A 181 -8.18 11.75 9.87
CA THR A 181 -9.47 11.97 9.22
C THR A 181 -9.22 12.17 7.74
N ALA A 182 -9.77 11.28 6.92
CA ALA A 182 -9.84 11.48 5.48
C ALA A 182 -11.00 12.46 5.21
N VAL A 183 -10.70 13.60 4.61
CA VAL A 183 -11.67 14.61 4.17
C VAL A 183 -11.80 14.49 2.65
N LYS A 184 -13.05 14.41 2.18
CA LYS A 184 -13.37 14.55 0.75
C LYS A 184 -13.35 16.01 0.36
#